data_b7d524aeb52c3af454ee831b7fa7f59b
#
_entry.id   b7d524aeb52c3af454ee831b7fa7f59b
#
_cell.length_a   1.000
_cell.length_b   1.000
_cell.length_c   1.000
_cell.angle_alpha   90.00
_cell.angle_beta   90.00
_cell.angle_gamma   90.00
#
_symmetry.space_group_name_H-M   'P 1'
#
loop_
_entity.id
_entity.type
_entity.pdbx_description
1 polymer ?
#
loop_
_entity_poly.entity_id
_entity_poly.type
_entity_poly.pdbx_seq_one_letter_code
_entity_poly.pdbx_strand_id
1 'polypeptide(L)'
;DNRLVGSEMCIRDSFMSLGVPIYEGYGMTENSAIATGNTPDKVKLGTVGTPQAGTELKLAEDGEILVRHPGVFKGYYKNEEATKEVIDEDGWLYTGDVGEYDGEFLKIVDRKKDIIITSGGKNVSPSEIENNIKTSPFIKEAIVIGDDRKFLSALIGIEYDIVSNWALRKNIAHTTYRNLSENEEVQNLIWDEIQKANEYTSSLQIRKFRMLTKELDHEDGDLTATQKAKRNVIMEKFSDLIEDMYK
;
A
#
# COMPACT_ATOMS: atom_id res chain seq x y z
N ASP A 1 -4.76 -2.92 -7.52
CA ASP A 1 -3.37 -2.77 -7.99
C ASP A 1 -2.68 -1.68 -7.18
N ASN A 2 -1.79 -2.06 -6.23
CA ASN A 2 -1.11 -1.08 -5.36
C ASN A 2 -0.17 -0.12 -6.13
N ARG A 3 0.15 -0.39 -7.40
CA ARG A 3 0.77 0.59 -8.29
C ARG A 3 -0.15 1.76 -8.59
N LEU A 4 -1.43 1.54 -8.51
CA LEU A 4 -2.42 2.54 -8.85
C LEU A 4 -2.63 3.55 -7.73
N VAL A 5 -2.37 3.23 -6.45
CA VAL A 5 -2.75 4.17 -5.38
C VAL A 5 -1.95 5.49 -5.44
N GLY A 6 -0.64 5.46 -5.65
CA GLY A 6 0.13 6.70 -5.90
C GLY A 6 -0.16 7.31 -7.29
N SER A 7 -0.26 6.47 -8.33
CA SER A 7 -0.60 6.91 -9.69
C SER A 7 -2.09 7.21 -9.85
N GLU A 8 -2.98 6.52 -9.13
CA GLU A 8 -4.40 6.81 -9.09
C GLU A 8 -4.68 8.21 -8.54
N MET A 9 -4.01 8.62 -7.47
CA MET A 9 -4.13 10.00 -6.97
C MET A 9 -3.69 11.02 -8.02
N CYS A 10 -2.56 10.81 -8.67
CA CYS A 10 -2.08 11.69 -9.75
C CYS A 10 -3.00 11.67 -10.98
N ILE A 11 -3.49 10.48 -11.37
CA ILE A 11 -4.42 10.32 -12.50
C ILE A 11 -5.74 11.00 -12.17
N ARG A 12 -6.33 10.72 -11.01
CA ARG A 12 -7.56 11.36 -10.54
C ARG A 12 -7.44 12.88 -10.55
N ASP A 13 -6.39 13.42 -9.93
CA ASP A 13 -6.18 14.86 -9.82
C ASP A 13 -5.99 15.51 -11.20
N SER A 14 -5.31 14.82 -12.12
CA SER A 14 -5.15 15.25 -13.51
C SER A 14 -6.50 15.31 -14.25
N PHE A 15 -7.33 14.26 -14.16
CA PHE A 15 -8.65 14.25 -14.78
C PHE A 15 -9.58 15.29 -14.17
N MET A 16 -9.57 15.41 -12.84
CA MET A 16 -10.39 16.41 -12.17
C MET A 16 -9.97 17.84 -12.53
N SER A 17 -8.67 18.12 -12.70
CA SER A 17 -8.18 19.42 -13.16
C SER A 17 -8.62 19.76 -14.59
N LEU A 18 -8.91 18.74 -15.41
CA LEU A 18 -9.46 18.87 -16.76
C LEU A 18 -11.01 18.93 -16.77
N GLY A 19 -11.64 18.95 -15.59
CA GLY A 19 -13.11 18.99 -15.47
C GLY A 19 -13.78 17.62 -15.66
N VAL A 20 -13.02 16.53 -15.67
CA VAL A 20 -13.56 15.16 -15.74
C VAL A 20 -13.62 14.60 -14.30
N PRO A 21 -14.81 14.47 -13.69
CA PRO A 21 -14.92 13.99 -12.33
C PRO A 21 -14.65 12.48 -12.24
N ILE A 22 -13.83 12.10 -11.26
CA ILE A 22 -13.59 10.70 -10.89
C ILE A 22 -14.07 10.52 -9.45
N TYR A 23 -14.97 9.56 -9.25
CA TYR A 23 -15.56 9.24 -7.95
C TYR A 23 -14.99 7.92 -7.44
N GLU A 24 -14.30 7.97 -6.31
CA GLU A 24 -13.78 6.78 -5.65
C GLU A 24 -14.88 6.08 -4.87
N GLY A 25 -14.82 4.75 -4.86
CA GLY A 25 -15.69 3.91 -4.06
C GLY A 25 -14.91 2.76 -3.45
N TYR A 26 -15.50 2.10 -2.47
CA TYR A 26 -14.92 0.96 -1.79
C TYR A 26 -15.88 -0.22 -1.81
N GLY A 27 -15.32 -1.39 -2.05
CA GLY A 27 -16.04 -2.65 -2.00
C GLY A 27 -15.12 -3.83 -2.31
N MET A 28 -15.67 -5.02 -2.15
CA MET A 28 -14.98 -6.28 -2.36
C MET A 28 -15.95 -7.32 -2.92
N THR A 29 -15.45 -8.42 -3.40
CA THR A 29 -16.29 -9.50 -3.98
C THR A 29 -17.32 -10.01 -2.96
N GLU A 30 -16.93 -10.12 -1.71
CA GLU A 30 -17.75 -10.62 -0.60
C GLU A 30 -18.95 -9.72 -0.27
N ASN A 31 -18.91 -8.44 -0.69
CA ASN A 31 -20.01 -7.49 -0.51
C ASN A 31 -20.62 -7.01 -1.83
N SER A 32 -20.51 -7.81 -2.89
CA SER A 32 -21.06 -7.52 -4.22
C SER A 32 -20.55 -6.22 -4.84
N ALA A 33 -19.26 -5.95 -4.67
CA ALA A 33 -18.45 -4.93 -5.32
C ALA A 33 -18.50 -3.52 -4.70
N ILE A 34 -19.58 -3.06 -4.04
CA ILE A 34 -19.63 -1.69 -3.53
C ILE A 34 -20.32 -1.59 -2.17
N ALA A 35 -19.63 -1.01 -1.20
CA ALA A 35 -20.18 -0.68 0.11
C ALA A 35 -20.30 0.84 0.30
N THR A 36 -19.30 1.61 -0.18
CA THR A 36 -19.31 3.07 -0.10
C THR A 36 -18.95 3.67 -1.46
N GLY A 37 -19.29 4.93 -1.67
CA GLY A 37 -18.90 5.67 -2.87
C GLY A 37 -19.08 7.17 -2.73
N ASN A 38 -18.22 7.91 -3.43
CA ASN A 38 -18.41 9.31 -3.70
C ASN A 38 -19.47 9.48 -4.81
N THR A 39 -20.24 10.53 -4.75
CA THR A 39 -21.27 10.88 -5.76
C THR A 39 -21.09 12.32 -6.22
N PRO A 40 -21.68 12.74 -7.36
CA PRO A 40 -21.59 14.11 -7.83
C PRO A 40 -21.98 15.17 -6.78
N ASP A 41 -22.99 14.86 -5.97
CA ASP A 41 -23.53 15.75 -4.97
C ASP A 41 -22.81 15.65 -3.61
N LYS A 42 -21.97 14.60 -3.44
CA LYS A 42 -21.37 14.28 -2.15
C LYS A 42 -20.01 13.62 -2.38
N VAL A 43 -18.98 14.46 -2.55
CA VAL A 43 -17.63 14.02 -2.85
C VAL A 43 -16.62 14.66 -1.90
N LYS A 44 -15.67 13.83 -1.42
CA LYS A 44 -14.49 14.28 -0.67
C LYS A 44 -13.26 13.55 -1.17
N LEU A 45 -12.29 14.29 -1.68
CA LEU A 45 -11.04 13.74 -2.19
C LEU A 45 -10.25 13.04 -1.09
N GLY A 46 -9.62 11.92 -1.44
CA GLY A 46 -8.85 11.08 -0.50
C GLY A 46 -9.72 10.21 0.39
N THR A 47 -11.03 10.11 0.08
CA THR A 47 -11.98 9.23 0.74
C THR A 47 -12.67 8.33 -0.26
N VAL A 48 -13.20 7.22 0.20
CA VAL A 48 -14.01 6.29 -0.60
C VAL A 48 -15.52 6.55 -0.46
N GLY A 49 -15.88 7.77 -0.05
CA GLY A 49 -17.25 8.23 0.00
C GLY A 49 -18.02 7.79 1.25
N THR A 50 -19.33 7.76 1.11
CA THR A 50 -20.28 7.41 2.18
C THR A 50 -20.98 6.09 1.86
N PRO A 51 -21.55 5.39 2.88
CA PRO A 51 -22.27 4.14 2.66
C PRO A 51 -23.35 4.28 1.59
N GLN A 52 -23.45 3.28 0.71
CA GLN A 52 -24.51 3.21 -0.29
C GLN A 52 -25.86 2.94 0.36
N ALA A 53 -26.95 3.29 -0.34
CA ALA A 53 -28.30 3.09 0.16
C ALA A 53 -28.54 1.62 0.56
N GLY A 54 -28.98 1.40 1.78
CA GLY A 54 -29.21 0.06 2.33
C GLY A 54 -27.96 -0.65 2.87
N THR A 55 -26.82 0.03 2.88
CA THR A 55 -25.58 -0.47 3.51
C THR A 55 -25.41 0.11 4.90
N GLU A 56 -25.28 -0.76 5.88
CA GLU A 56 -24.85 -0.42 7.22
C GLU A 56 -23.32 -0.61 7.30
N LEU A 57 -22.64 0.38 7.86
CA LEU A 57 -21.19 0.37 8.02
C LEU A 57 -20.81 0.86 9.41
N LYS A 58 -19.89 0.18 10.07
CA LYS A 58 -19.29 0.60 11.34
C LYS A 58 -17.81 0.25 11.35
N LEU A 59 -17.06 0.91 12.22
CA LEU A 59 -15.70 0.54 12.55
C LEU A 59 -15.70 -0.24 13.87
N ALA A 60 -14.93 -1.34 13.92
CA ALA A 60 -14.62 -2.06 15.13
C ALA A 60 -13.67 -1.24 16.04
N GLU A 61 -13.40 -1.71 17.26
CA GLU A 61 -12.50 -1.03 18.21
C GLU A 61 -11.07 -0.84 17.67
N ASP A 62 -10.63 -1.77 16.83
CA ASP A 62 -9.31 -1.74 16.15
C ASP A 62 -9.34 -1.00 14.81
N GLY A 63 -10.46 -0.38 14.45
CA GLY A 63 -10.65 0.36 13.22
C GLY A 63 -11.02 -0.50 12.01
N GLU A 64 -11.21 -1.82 12.16
CA GLU A 64 -11.65 -2.67 11.06
C GLU A 64 -13.03 -2.25 10.55
N ILE A 65 -13.16 -2.18 9.23
CA ILE A 65 -14.42 -1.84 8.56
C ILE A 65 -15.33 -3.06 8.56
N LEU A 66 -16.50 -2.91 9.16
CA LEU A 66 -17.57 -3.91 9.15
C LEU A 66 -18.72 -3.44 8.27
N VAL A 67 -19.19 -4.31 7.39
CA VAL A 67 -20.25 -4.00 6.43
C VAL A 67 -21.40 -4.99 6.58
N ARG A 68 -22.64 -4.48 6.50
CA ARG A 68 -23.84 -5.32 6.48
C ARG A 68 -24.84 -4.77 5.47
N HIS A 69 -25.25 -5.58 4.51
CA HIS A 69 -26.32 -5.30 3.55
C HIS A 69 -26.76 -6.59 2.82
N PRO A 70 -27.91 -6.59 2.12
CA PRO A 70 -28.41 -7.80 1.46
C PRO A 70 -27.49 -8.41 0.39
N GLY A 71 -26.52 -7.64 -0.12
CA GLY A 71 -25.55 -8.10 -1.11
C GLY A 71 -24.29 -8.76 -0.51
N VAL A 72 -24.17 -8.85 0.82
CA VAL A 72 -23.09 -9.64 1.44
C VAL A 72 -23.26 -11.10 1.02
N PHE A 73 -22.17 -11.73 0.60
CA PHE A 73 -22.18 -13.11 0.10
C PHE A 73 -22.63 -14.11 1.18
N LYS A 74 -23.06 -15.29 0.77
CA LYS A 74 -23.51 -16.33 1.70
C LYS A 74 -22.35 -17.04 2.41
N GLY A 75 -21.15 -16.95 1.84
CA GLY A 75 -19.94 -17.58 2.36
C GLY A 75 -19.07 -18.18 1.27
N TYR A 76 -17.91 -18.66 1.66
CA TYR A 76 -16.97 -19.33 0.79
C TYR A 76 -17.44 -20.76 0.46
N TYR A 77 -17.39 -21.11 -0.83
CA TYR A 77 -17.88 -22.41 -1.30
C TYR A 77 -17.14 -23.56 -0.62
N LYS A 78 -17.89 -24.42 0.06
CA LYS A 78 -17.39 -25.60 0.82
C LYS A 78 -16.32 -25.25 1.88
N ASN A 79 -16.33 -24.03 2.40
CA ASN A 79 -15.42 -23.59 3.46
C ASN A 79 -16.18 -22.79 4.53
N GLU A 80 -16.87 -23.51 5.41
CA GLU A 80 -17.66 -22.91 6.48
C GLU A 80 -16.79 -22.25 7.56
N GLU A 81 -15.59 -22.78 7.81
CA GLU A 81 -14.67 -22.21 8.79
C GLU A 81 -14.25 -20.80 8.36
N ALA A 82 -13.70 -20.64 7.16
CA ALA A 82 -13.33 -19.34 6.63
C ALA A 82 -14.54 -18.39 6.52
N THR A 83 -15.76 -18.93 6.31
CA THR A 83 -16.96 -18.08 6.30
C THR A 83 -17.27 -17.52 7.68
N LYS A 84 -17.18 -18.33 8.73
CA LYS A 84 -17.41 -17.92 10.12
C LYS A 84 -16.34 -16.95 10.65
N GLU A 85 -15.15 -16.96 10.07
CA GLU A 85 -14.09 -15.99 10.40
C GLU A 85 -14.41 -14.58 9.90
N VAL A 86 -15.18 -14.48 8.81
CA VAL A 86 -15.44 -13.19 8.14
C VAL A 86 -16.89 -12.69 8.26
N ILE A 87 -17.85 -13.55 8.64
CA ILE A 87 -19.25 -13.14 8.86
C ILE A 87 -19.68 -13.61 10.25
N ASP A 88 -20.11 -12.66 11.09
CA ASP A 88 -20.63 -12.97 12.41
C ASP A 88 -22.10 -13.40 12.39
N GLU A 89 -22.63 -13.78 13.56
CA GLU A 89 -24.02 -14.24 13.75
C GLU A 89 -25.07 -13.16 13.44
N ASP A 90 -24.69 -11.88 13.52
CA ASP A 90 -25.53 -10.72 13.23
C ASP A 90 -25.46 -10.31 11.75
N GLY A 91 -24.67 -11.02 10.93
CA GLY A 91 -24.51 -10.80 9.50
C GLY A 91 -23.56 -9.64 9.14
N TRP A 92 -22.68 -9.23 10.05
CA TRP A 92 -21.61 -8.30 9.75
C TRP A 92 -20.46 -9.00 9.05
N LEU A 93 -20.06 -8.46 7.91
CA LEU A 93 -18.85 -8.86 7.18
C LEU A 93 -17.66 -8.09 7.73
N TYR A 94 -16.67 -8.80 8.23
CA TYR A 94 -15.34 -8.31 8.61
C TYR A 94 -14.49 -8.25 7.34
N THR A 95 -14.17 -7.03 6.90
CA THR A 95 -13.56 -6.83 5.59
C THR A 95 -12.05 -7.09 5.58
N GLY A 96 -11.41 -7.09 6.72
CA GLY A 96 -9.95 -7.13 6.86
C GLY A 96 -9.28 -5.81 6.45
N ASP A 97 -10.04 -4.75 6.18
CA ASP A 97 -9.56 -3.42 5.87
C ASP A 97 -9.78 -2.51 7.07
N VAL A 98 -8.82 -1.67 7.38
CA VAL A 98 -8.91 -0.66 8.44
C VAL A 98 -9.23 0.69 7.81
N GLY A 99 -10.14 1.42 8.45
CA GLY A 99 -10.56 2.73 7.99
C GLY A 99 -10.71 3.73 9.12
N GLU A 100 -10.89 4.96 8.73
CA GLU A 100 -11.23 6.08 9.62
C GLU A 100 -12.31 6.94 8.97
N TYR A 101 -13.06 7.68 9.80
CA TYR A 101 -14.01 8.65 9.30
C TYR A 101 -13.39 10.03 9.23
N ASP A 102 -13.54 10.69 8.09
CA ASP A 102 -13.27 12.10 7.89
C ASP A 102 -14.61 12.84 7.70
N GLY A 103 -15.19 13.26 8.82
CA GLY A 103 -16.60 13.65 8.88
C GLY A 103 -17.51 12.45 8.68
N GLU A 104 -18.32 12.46 7.62
CA GLU A 104 -19.21 11.35 7.25
C GLU A 104 -18.61 10.42 6.17
N PHE A 105 -17.43 10.78 5.64
CA PHE A 105 -16.76 10.04 4.57
C PHE A 105 -15.81 9.00 5.14
N LEU A 106 -15.81 7.81 4.55
CA LEU A 106 -14.87 6.76 4.89
C LEU A 106 -13.54 6.98 4.16
N LYS A 107 -12.44 6.86 4.90
CA LYS A 107 -11.10 6.78 4.35
C LYS A 107 -10.51 5.41 4.68
N ILE A 108 -9.95 4.73 3.69
CA ILE A 108 -9.24 3.47 3.91
C ILE A 108 -7.82 3.81 4.39
N VAL A 109 -7.41 3.18 5.46
CA VAL A 109 -6.07 3.33 6.04
C VAL A 109 -5.12 2.29 5.48
N ASP A 110 -5.43 1.00 5.69
CA ASP A 110 -4.64 -0.12 5.18
C ASP A 110 -5.38 -1.46 5.38
N ARG A 111 -4.76 -2.55 4.94
CA ARG A 111 -5.16 -3.90 5.32
C ARG A 111 -4.78 -4.17 6.77
N LYS A 112 -5.71 -4.70 7.56
CA LYS A 112 -5.50 -5.03 8.99
C LYS A 112 -4.26 -5.91 9.21
N LYS A 113 -4.07 -6.92 8.36
CA LYS A 113 -2.92 -7.85 8.41
C LYS A 113 -1.59 -7.23 7.99
N ASP A 114 -1.62 -6.09 7.30
CA ASP A 114 -0.43 -5.43 6.77
C ASP A 114 0.01 -4.26 7.67
N ILE A 115 -0.83 -3.83 8.61
CA ILE A 115 -0.49 -2.78 9.58
C ILE A 115 0.71 -3.23 10.41
N ILE A 116 1.72 -2.40 10.44
CA ILE A 116 2.94 -2.59 11.23
C ILE A 116 2.68 -2.13 12.66
N ILE A 117 2.99 -2.99 13.63
CA ILE A 117 3.01 -2.63 15.05
C ILE A 117 4.47 -2.58 15.49
N THR A 118 5.00 -1.39 15.68
CA THR A 118 6.38 -1.22 16.11
C THR A 118 6.59 -1.73 17.54
N SER A 119 7.84 -2.02 17.94
CA SER A 119 8.17 -2.43 19.33
C SER A 119 7.78 -1.39 20.39
N GLY A 120 7.52 -0.15 19.97
CA GLY A 120 6.96 0.91 20.83
C GLY A 120 5.43 0.96 20.87
N GLY A 121 4.73 -0.01 20.27
CA GLY A 121 3.27 -0.08 20.24
C GLY A 121 2.59 0.92 19.30
N LYS A 122 3.31 1.52 18.35
CA LYS A 122 2.71 2.42 17.35
C LYS A 122 2.22 1.63 16.15
N ASN A 123 0.97 1.84 15.77
CA ASN A 123 0.39 1.35 14.53
C ASN A 123 0.82 2.26 13.37
N VAL A 124 1.29 1.66 12.30
CA VAL A 124 1.76 2.35 11.10
C VAL A 124 1.18 1.68 9.87
N SER A 125 0.58 2.46 8.98
CA SER A 125 0.19 2.01 7.64
C SER A 125 1.44 1.98 6.74
N PRO A 126 1.96 0.81 6.36
CA PRO A 126 3.07 0.75 5.42
C PRO A 126 2.70 1.28 4.04
N SER A 127 1.46 1.05 3.59
CA SER A 127 1.00 1.46 2.27
C SER A 127 1.07 2.97 2.07
N GLU A 128 0.74 3.77 3.08
CA GLU A 128 0.83 5.23 3.02
C GLU A 128 2.29 5.68 2.76
N ILE A 129 3.23 5.13 3.53
CA ILE A 129 4.66 5.46 3.42
C ILE A 129 5.22 4.96 2.07
N GLU A 130 4.91 3.73 1.69
CA GLU A 130 5.32 3.11 0.43
C GLU A 130 4.84 3.92 -0.78
N ASN A 131 3.59 4.38 -0.75
CA ASN A 131 3.02 5.20 -1.81
C ASN A 131 3.71 6.56 -1.90
N ASN A 132 4.00 7.20 -0.77
CA ASN A 132 4.75 8.45 -0.74
C ASN A 132 6.17 8.28 -1.31
N ILE A 133 6.86 7.21 -0.99
CA ILE A 133 8.19 6.90 -1.54
C ILE A 133 8.09 6.65 -3.05
N LYS A 134 7.09 5.93 -3.52
CA LYS A 134 6.86 5.61 -4.94
C LYS A 134 6.37 6.79 -5.79
N THR A 135 6.16 7.96 -5.22
CA THR A 135 5.96 9.19 -6.02
C THR A 135 7.24 9.62 -6.74
N SER A 136 8.40 9.19 -6.26
CA SER A 136 9.67 9.39 -6.94
C SER A 136 9.75 8.60 -8.26
N PRO A 137 10.12 9.25 -9.37
CA PRO A 137 10.26 8.55 -10.65
C PRO A 137 11.40 7.53 -10.66
N PHE A 138 12.32 7.56 -9.70
CA PHE A 138 13.45 6.64 -9.60
C PHE A 138 13.10 5.35 -8.86
N ILE A 139 11.97 5.30 -8.16
CA ILE A 139 11.59 4.19 -7.29
C ILE A 139 10.38 3.47 -7.88
N LYS A 140 10.57 2.19 -8.23
CA LYS A 140 9.52 1.31 -8.74
C LYS A 140 8.78 0.62 -7.61
N GLU A 141 9.52 0.06 -6.64
CA GLU A 141 8.97 -0.66 -5.51
C GLU A 141 9.54 -0.15 -4.20
N ALA A 142 8.69 -0.06 -3.20
CA ALA A 142 9.07 0.23 -1.82
C ALA A 142 8.31 -0.72 -0.90
N ILE A 143 9.00 -1.39 0.02
CA ILE A 143 8.41 -2.31 0.98
C ILE A 143 8.90 -1.88 2.35
N VAL A 144 7.99 -1.33 3.15
CA VAL A 144 8.29 -0.84 4.50
C VAL A 144 8.27 -2.00 5.49
N ILE A 145 9.26 -2.02 6.36
CA ILE A 145 9.48 -3.04 7.38
C ILE A 145 9.61 -2.35 8.74
N GLY A 146 8.99 -2.93 9.76
CA GLY A 146 9.02 -2.30 11.09
C GLY A 146 8.23 -3.06 12.15
N ASP A 147 7.61 -4.18 11.79
CA ASP A 147 6.84 -4.98 12.73
C ASP A 147 7.74 -5.50 13.85
N ASP A 148 7.37 -5.21 15.11
CA ASP A 148 8.17 -5.48 16.31
C ASP A 148 9.59 -4.88 16.28
N ARG A 149 9.83 -3.84 15.47
CA ARG A 149 11.13 -3.18 15.34
C ARG A 149 11.12 -1.77 15.98
N LYS A 150 12.32 -1.29 16.36
CA LYS A 150 12.48 0.04 17.01
C LYS A 150 12.29 1.22 16.04
N PHE A 151 12.44 0.99 14.74
CA PHE A 151 12.33 1.99 13.69
C PHE A 151 11.89 1.35 12.39
N LEU A 152 11.41 2.16 11.45
CA LEU A 152 11.05 1.70 10.12
C LEU A 152 12.28 1.65 9.21
N SER A 153 12.33 0.62 8.38
CA SER A 153 13.27 0.48 7.28
C SER A 153 12.52 0.12 6.00
N ALA A 154 13.20 0.17 4.85
CA ALA A 154 12.59 -0.17 3.58
C ALA A 154 13.50 -1.00 2.68
N LEU A 155 12.89 -1.94 1.93
CA LEU A 155 13.50 -2.52 0.73
C LEU A 155 13.03 -1.71 -0.48
N ILE A 156 13.97 -1.32 -1.34
CA ILE A 156 13.70 -0.43 -2.47
C ILE A 156 14.10 -1.10 -3.78
N GLY A 157 13.16 -1.15 -4.72
CA GLY A 157 13.41 -1.49 -6.11
C GLY A 157 13.43 -0.22 -6.97
N ILE A 158 14.45 -0.09 -7.81
CA ILE A 158 14.58 1.07 -8.71
C ILE A 158 13.76 0.92 -9.99
N GLU A 159 13.35 2.06 -10.55
CA GLU A 159 12.86 2.12 -11.94
C GLU A 159 14.08 2.09 -12.87
N TYR A 160 14.38 0.90 -13.38
CA TYR A 160 15.66 0.61 -14.06
C TYR A 160 15.96 1.58 -15.19
N ASP A 161 15.02 1.81 -16.08
CA ASP A 161 15.22 2.64 -17.28
C ASP A 161 15.50 4.11 -16.90
N ILE A 162 14.83 4.62 -15.89
CA ILE A 162 15.00 6.01 -15.42
C ILE A 162 16.33 6.17 -14.71
N VAL A 163 16.66 5.25 -13.80
CA VAL A 163 17.94 5.27 -13.07
C VAL A 163 19.12 5.02 -13.99
N SER A 164 19.00 4.11 -14.98
CA SER A 164 20.00 3.88 -16.01
C SER A 164 20.30 5.14 -16.82
N ASN A 165 19.25 5.83 -17.29
CA ASN A 165 19.42 7.10 -18.01
C ASN A 165 20.06 8.20 -17.14
N TRP A 166 19.70 8.26 -15.85
CA TRP A 166 20.33 9.19 -14.91
C TRP A 166 21.82 8.84 -14.71
N ALA A 167 22.15 7.57 -14.51
CA ALA A 167 23.52 7.08 -14.33
C ALA A 167 24.40 7.38 -15.57
N LEU A 168 23.88 7.19 -16.79
CA LEU A 168 24.59 7.54 -18.03
C LEU A 168 24.92 9.04 -18.09
N ARG A 169 24.01 9.91 -17.68
CA ARG A 169 24.28 11.37 -17.63
C ARG A 169 25.34 11.74 -16.58
N LYS A 170 25.53 10.90 -15.58
CA LYS A 170 26.56 11.04 -14.55
C LYS A 170 27.87 10.32 -14.90
N ASN A 171 27.97 9.69 -16.07
CA ASN A 171 29.10 8.85 -16.50
C ASN A 171 29.33 7.63 -15.59
N ILE A 172 28.29 7.10 -14.98
CA ILE A 172 28.33 5.89 -14.16
C ILE A 172 28.18 4.70 -15.11
N ALA A 173 29.25 3.92 -15.27
CA ALA A 173 29.22 2.73 -16.09
C ALA A 173 28.44 1.60 -15.39
N HIS A 174 27.50 0.99 -16.11
CA HIS A 174 26.71 -0.13 -15.63
C HIS A 174 26.24 -1.00 -16.79
N THR A 175 25.94 -2.27 -16.51
CA THR A 175 25.43 -3.22 -17.49
C THR A 175 24.22 -4.01 -16.99
N THR A 176 23.99 -4.01 -15.67
CA THR A 176 22.92 -4.80 -15.02
C THR A 176 22.21 -3.98 -13.97
N TYR A 177 21.00 -4.41 -13.61
CA TYR A 177 20.24 -3.89 -12.48
C TYR A 177 21.08 -3.92 -11.19
N ARG A 178 21.78 -5.04 -10.92
CA ARG A 178 22.64 -5.19 -9.74
C ARG A 178 23.75 -4.15 -9.69
N ASN A 179 24.43 -3.86 -10.82
CA ASN A 179 25.47 -2.83 -10.83
C ASN A 179 24.93 -1.47 -10.41
N LEU A 180 23.71 -1.10 -10.84
CA LEU A 180 23.07 0.14 -10.40
C LEU A 180 22.68 0.10 -8.93
N SER A 181 22.05 -0.98 -8.46
CA SER A 181 21.60 -1.08 -7.08
C SER A 181 22.75 -1.10 -6.05
N GLU A 182 23.90 -1.60 -6.42
CA GLU A 182 25.11 -1.62 -5.59
C GLU A 182 25.98 -0.34 -5.70
N ASN A 183 25.66 0.56 -6.64
CA ASN A 183 26.41 1.78 -6.86
C ASN A 183 26.09 2.83 -5.78
N GLU A 184 27.13 3.41 -5.17
CA GLU A 184 26.99 4.36 -4.06
C GLU A 184 26.26 5.65 -4.47
N GLU A 185 26.52 6.20 -5.67
CA GLU A 185 25.83 7.41 -6.14
C GLU A 185 24.34 7.15 -6.37
N VAL A 186 23.97 5.95 -6.86
CA VAL A 186 22.59 5.54 -7.00
C VAL A 186 21.93 5.37 -5.63
N GLN A 187 22.62 4.75 -4.66
CA GLN A 187 22.12 4.63 -3.30
C GLN A 187 21.88 6.00 -2.65
N ASN A 188 22.79 6.96 -2.86
CA ASN A 188 22.62 8.32 -2.38
C ASN A 188 21.42 9.02 -3.05
N LEU A 189 21.24 8.86 -4.36
CA LEU A 189 20.05 9.36 -5.07
C LEU A 189 18.77 8.82 -4.44
N ILE A 190 18.70 7.52 -4.22
CA ILE A 190 17.51 6.88 -3.65
C ILE A 190 17.29 7.31 -2.20
N TRP A 191 18.37 7.48 -1.43
CA TRP A 191 18.26 8.00 -0.07
C TRP A 191 17.68 9.42 -0.03
N ASP A 192 18.13 10.30 -0.92
CA ASP A 192 17.60 11.66 -1.03
C ASP A 192 16.09 11.65 -1.35
N GLU A 193 15.63 10.74 -2.22
CA GLU A 193 14.22 10.58 -2.53
C GLU A 193 13.42 10.08 -1.32
N ILE A 194 13.96 9.12 -0.56
CA ILE A 194 13.34 8.65 0.69
C ILE A 194 13.26 9.79 1.71
N GLN A 195 14.30 10.64 1.83
CA GLN A 195 14.26 11.77 2.76
C GLN A 195 13.18 12.78 2.36
N LYS A 196 12.98 13.07 1.08
CA LYS A 196 11.88 13.89 0.60
C LYS A 196 10.52 13.30 1.02
N ALA A 197 10.32 12.00 0.84
CA ALA A 197 9.11 11.33 1.28
C ALA A 197 8.91 11.39 2.80
N ASN A 198 10.00 11.28 3.58
CA ASN A 198 9.97 11.40 5.04
C ASN A 198 9.47 12.77 5.53
N GLU A 199 9.66 13.85 4.75
CA GLU A 199 9.20 15.20 5.10
C GLU A 199 7.66 15.30 5.10
N TYR A 200 7.00 14.46 4.31
CA TYR A 200 5.53 14.44 4.19
C TYR A 200 4.85 13.46 5.16
N THR A 201 5.63 12.60 5.83
CA THR A 201 5.10 11.65 6.81
C THR A 201 5.10 12.22 8.22
N SER A 202 3.93 12.29 8.82
CA SER A 202 3.74 12.85 10.17
C SER A 202 4.13 11.89 11.31
N SER A 203 4.31 10.58 11.02
CA SER A 203 4.41 9.56 12.08
C SER A 203 5.82 9.02 12.30
N LEU A 204 6.25 8.08 11.49
CA LEU A 204 7.53 7.43 11.64
C LEU A 204 8.29 7.46 10.30
N GLN A 205 9.53 7.92 10.37
CA GLN A 205 10.40 8.06 9.20
C GLN A 205 11.17 6.76 8.93
N ILE A 206 11.42 6.48 7.65
CA ILE A 206 12.38 5.45 7.25
C ILE A 206 13.78 5.88 7.67
N ARG A 207 14.45 5.04 8.47
CA ARG A 207 15.80 5.32 8.99
C ARG A 207 16.90 4.58 8.28
N LYS A 208 16.60 3.42 7.70
CA LYS A 208 17.54 2.62 6.92
C LYS A 208 16.83 2.02 5.72
N PHE A 209 17.58 1.75 4.68
CA PHE A 209 17.07 1.02 3.52
C PHE A 209 18.10 0.06 2.97
N ARG A 210 17.64 -0.87 2.14
CA ARG A 210 18.48 -1.69 1.27
C ARG A 210 17.86 -1.74 -0.11
N MET A 211 18.72 -1.72 -1.12
CA MET A 211 18.32 -1.89 -2.50
C MET A 211 18.09 -3.36 -2.81
N LEU A 212 17.00 -3.66 -3.50
CA LEU A 212 16.86 -4.96 -4.15
C LEU A 212 17.90 -5.07 -5.27
N THR A 213 18.52 -6.23 -5.40
CA THR A 213 19.57 -6.48 -6.40
C THR A 213 19.02 -6.98 -7.74
N LYS A 214 17.71 -7.17 -7.81
CA LYS A 214 16.94 -7.52 -9.02
C LYS A 214 15.54 -6.93 -8.93
N GLU A 215 14.88 -6.81 -10.05
CA GLU A 215 13.44 -6.48 -10.07
C GLU A 215 12.62 -7.61 -9.46
N LEU A 216 11.50 -7.24 -8.83
CA LEU A 216 10.50 -8.21 -8.39
C LEU A 216 9.74 -8.72 -9.61
N ASP A 217 9.49 -10.02 -9.66
CA ASP A 217 8.82 -10.66 -10.77
C ASP A 217 7.70 -11.60 -10.31
N HIS A 218 6.68 -11.72 -11.16
CA HIS A 218 5.59 -12.68 -10.99
C HIS A 218 6.08 -14.14 -11.13
N GLU A 219 6.99 -14.42 -12.07
CA GLU A 219 7.54 -15.77 -12.29
C GLU A 219 8.35 -16.26 -11.10
N ASP A 220 9.04 -15.36 -10.42
CA ASP A 220 9.78 -15.64 -9.17
C ASP A 220 8.86 -15.77 -7.94
N GLY A 221 7.58 -15.55 -8.10
CA GLY A 221 6.59 -15.59 -7.03
C GLY A 221 6.53 -14.34 -6.15
N ASP A 222 7.31 -13.30 -6.45
CA ASP A 222 7.40 -12.06 -5.66
C ASP A 222 6.14 -11.19 -5.81
N LEU A 223 5.48 -11.30 -6.98
CA LEU A 223 4.27 -10.54 -7.31
C LEU A 223 3.07 -11.46 -7.52
N THR A 224 1.88 -10.93 -7.34
CA THR A 224 0.63 -11.59 -7.77
C THR A 224 0.46 -11.47 -9.28
N ALA A 225 -0.52 -12.18 -9.87
CA ALA A 225 -0.90 -12.03 -11.27
C ALA A 225 -1.32 -10.59 -11.62
N THR A 226 -1.77 -9.82 -10.65
CA THR A 226 -2.12 -8.40 -10.78
C THR A 226 -0.97 -7.46 -10.41
N GLN A 227 0.28 -7.96 -10.41
CA GLN A 227 1.51 -7.19 -10.13
C GLN A 227 1.58 -6.59 -8.72
N LYS A 228 0.86 -7.14 -7.74
CA LYS A 228 0.97 -6.72 -6.33
C LYS A 228 2.10 -7.48 -5.63
N ALA A 229 2.91 -6.77 -4.87
CA ALA A 229 3.96 -7.36 -4.05
C ALA A 229 3.39 -8.31 -2.99
N LYS A 230 3.89 -9.54 -2.96
CA LYS A 230 3.57 -10.52 -1.92
C LYS A 230 4.48 -10.30 -0.73
N ARG A 231 4.09 -9.41 0.18
CA ARG A 231 4.89 -8.94 1.32
C ARG A 231 5.56 -10.09 2.09
N ASN A 232 4.81 -11.12 2.47
CA ASN A 232 5.34 -12.25 3.23
C ASN A 232 6.45 -13.00 2.49
N VAL A 233 6.28 -13.24 1.18
CA VAL A 233 7.28 -13.91 0.33
C VAL A 233 8.54 -13.08 0.23
N ILE A 234 8.39 -11.77 0.04
CA ILE A 234 9.52 -10.84 -0.07
C ILE A 234 10.27 -10.74 1.26
N MET A 235 9.56 -10.65 2.37
CA MET A 235 10.19 -10.59 3.69
C MET A 235 10.97 -11.87 4.02
N GLU A 236 10.48 -13.04 3.65
CA GLU A 236 11.18 -14.30 3.80
C GLU A 236 12.41 -14.38 2.90
N LYS A 237 12.22 -14.06 1.61
CA LYS A 237 13.27 -14.12 0.58
C LYS A 237 14.45 -13.19 0.83
N PHE A 238 14.19 -12.01 1.39
CA PHE A 238 15.18 -10.98 1.67
C PHE A 238 15.47 -10.81 3.17
N SER A 239 15.19 -11.84 3.97
CA SER A 239 15.38 -11.81 5.43
C SER A 239 16.77 -11.38 5.86
N ASP A 240 17.82 -11.84 5.18
CA ASP A 240 19.23 -11.46 5.49
C ASP A 240 19.47 -9.96 5.31
N LEU A 241 18.95 -9.35 4.24
CA LEU A 241 19.04 -7.92 4.00
C LEU A 241 18.24 -7.12 5.04
N ILE A 242 17.11 -7.65 5.47
CA ILE A 242 16.26 -7.06 6.49
C ILE A 242 16.99 -7.07 7.83
N GLU A 243 17.51 -8.21 8.27
CA GLU A 243 18.23 -8.32 9.54
C GLU A 243 19.49 -7.45 9.56
N ASP A 244 20.18 -7.29 8.43
CA ASP A 244 21.34 -6.41 8.34
C ASP A 244 20.99 -4.92 8.60
N MET A 245 19.77 -4.48 8.27
CA MET A 245 19.33 -3.12 8.58
C MET A 245 19.13 -2.87 10.07
N TYR A 246 18.92 -3.92 10.88
CA TYR A 246 18.62 -3.80 12.31
C TYR A 246 19.80 -4.14 13.23
N LYS A 247 20.92 -4.57 12.65
CA LYS A 247 22.20 -4.68 13.37
C LYS A 247 22.82 -3.28 13.56
#